data_089bcb2a6f2d07e3464f34b8e7ab4060
#
_entry.id   089bcb2a6f2d07e3464f34b8e7ab4060
#
_cell.length_a   1.000
_cell.length_b   1.000
_cell.length_c   1.000
_cell.angle_alpha   90.00
_cell.angle_beta   90.00
_cell.angle_gamma   90.00
#
_symmetry.space_group_name_H-M   'P 1'
#
loop_
_entity.id
_entity.type
_entity.pdbx_description
1 polymer ?
#
loop_
_entity_poly.entity_id
_entity_poly.type
_entity_poly.pdbx_seq_one_letter_code
_entity_poly.pdbx_strand_id
1 'polypeptide(L)'
;MAGFQKLIALGNVTKDPEIKQVGENEVAKFSIAVNGYKDSVEFFDCEWWKPNGALGYVSKGTPVLIEGELQTQRWEKDGQQRSKMVVKVRGIQLVGGKPKAEPAFAGDFA
;
A
#
# COMPACT_ATOMS: atom_id res chain seq x y z
N MET A 1 23.14 -6.25 -16.09
CA MET A 1 22.71 -4.88 -15.97
C MET A 1 21.47 -4.78 -15.15
N ALA A 2 21.42 -3.85 -14.23
CA ALA A 2 20.26 -3.70 -13.38
C ALA A 2 19.18 -2.88 -14.09
N GLY A 3 17.96 -3.25 -13.89
CA GLY A 3 16.87 -2.49 -14.45
C GLY A 3 16.34 -1.46 -13.44
N PHE A 4 15.26 -0.84 -13.79
CA PHE A 4 14.66 0.17 -12.92
C PHE A 4 13.15 0.11 -13.05
N GLN A 5 12.48 0.23 -11.94
CA GLN A 5 11.03 0.36 -11.96
C GLN A 5 10.57 1.18 -10.77
N LYS A 6 9.46 1.83 -10.91
CA LYS A 6 8.87 2.56 -9.83
C LYS A 6 7.36 2.52 -9.99
N LEU A 7 6.68 2.20 -8.91
CA LEU A 7 5.23 2.22 -8.90
C LEU A 7 4.79 3.34 -7.99
N ILE A 8 3.84 4.15 -8.46
CA ILE A 8 3.23 5.19 -7.66
C ILE A 8 1.74 4.98 -7.72
N ALA A 9 1.10 4.86 -6.59
CA ALA A 9 -0.33 4.60 -6.56
C ALA A 9 -1.01 5.39 -5.46
N LEU A 10 -2.18 5.91 -5.78
CA LEU A 10 -3.00 6.62 -4.83
C LEU A 10 -4.24 5.78 -4.62
N GLY A 11 -4.51 5.38 -3.40
CA GLY A 11 -5.67 4.57 -3.12
C GLY A 11 -6.06 4.63 -1.66
N ASN A 12 -7.07 3.85 -1.32
CA ASN A 12 -7.55 3.82 0.04
C ASN A 12 -7.18 2.49 0.69
N VAL A 13 -6.75 2.55 1.93
CA VAL A 13 -6.37 1.36 2.65
C VAL A 13 -7.63 0.54 2.91
N THR A 14 -7.57 -0.77 2.63
CA THR A 14 -8.77 -1.60 2.70
C THR A 14 -9.05 -2.15 4.08
N LYS A 15 -8.03 -2.25 4.91
CA LYS A 15 -8.21 -2.68 6.28
C LYS A 15 -7.00 -2.24 7.07
N ASP A 16 -7.10 -2.28 8.38
CA ASP A 16 -6.00 -1.83 9.20
C ASP A 16 -4.74 -2.65 8.93
N PRO A 17 -3.57 -2.02 8.92
CA PRO A 17 -2.34 -2.75 8.64
C PRO A 17 -2.05 -3.81 9.68
N GLU A 18 -1.46 -4.89 9.22
CA GLU A 18 -1.07 -5.97 10.10
C GLU A 18 0.43 -5.83 10.31
N ILE A 19 0.85 -5.76 11.55
CA ILE A 19 2.25 -5.56 11.87
C ILE A 19 2.87 -6.88 12.24
N LYS A 20 3.99 -7.20 11.60
CA LYS A 20 4.69 -8.43 11.89
C LYS A 20 6.13 -8.14 12.21
N GLN A 21 6.71 -8.96 13.07
CA GLN A 21 8.10 -8.82 13.41
C GLN A 21 8.86 -9.87 12.60
N VAL A 22 9.86 -9.45 11.85
CA VAL A 22 10.67 -10.36 11.08
C VAL A 22 12.11 -10.11 11.46
N GLY A 23 12.67 -10.98 12.29
CA GLY A 23 13.99 -10.76 12.83
C GLY A 23 13.98 -9.53 13.70
N GLU A 24 14.82 -8.58 13.38
CA GLU A 24 14.87 -7.34 14.13
C GLU A 24 14.05 -6.23 13.48
N ASN A 25 13.36 -6.56 12.41
CA ASN A 25 12.62 -5.56 11.67
C ASN A 25 11.13 -5.72 11.82
N GLU A 26 10.43 -4.60 11.70
CA GLU A 26 8.99 -4.63 11.66
C GLU A 26 8.56 -4.47 10.23
N VAL A 27 7.48 -5.12 9.84
CA VAL A 27 6.92 -4.90 8.53
C VAL A 27 5.42 -4.71 8.71
N ALA A 28 4.89 -3.70 8.07
CA ALA A 28 3.45 -3.44 8.07
C ALA A 28 2.90 -3.95 6.76
N LYS A 29 1.89 -4.81 6.83
CA LYS A 29 1.27 -5.37 5.64
C LYS A 29 -0.15 -4.83 5.54
N PHE A 30 -0.48 -4.31 4.38
CA PHE A 30 -1.81 -3.78 4.14
C PHE A 30 -2.08 -3.82 2.65
N SER A 31 -3.29 -3.51 2.26
CA SER A 31 -3.59 -3.41 0.85
C SER A 31 -4.34 -2.13 0.59
N ILE A 32 -4.26 -1.65 -0.62
CA ILE A 32 -4.96 -0.45 -1.01
C ILE A 32 -5.83 -0.77 -2.22
N ALA A 33 -6.93 -0.05 -2.31
CA ALA A 33 -7.83 -0.16 -3.44
C ALA A 33 -7.65 1.11 -4.28
N VAL A 34 -7.32 0.92 -5.53
CA VAL A 34 -7.08 2.03 -6.43
C VAL A 34 -8.18 2.04 -7.48
N ASN A 35 -8.94 3.12 -7.52
CA ASN A 35 -10.02 3.21 -8.48
C ASN A 35 -9.44 3.53 -9.85
N GLY A 36 -9.87 2.79 -10.83
CA GLY A 36 -9.39 2.98 -12.17
C GLY A 36 -10.47 3.48 -13.10
N TYR A 37 -10.27 3.21 -14.36
CA TYR A 37 -11.16 3.68 -15.39
C TYR A 37 -12.46 2.87 -15.39
N LYS A 38 -13.58 3.52 -15.56
CA LYS A 38 -14.88 2.87 -15.65
C LYS A 38 -15.20 1.94 -14.49
N ASP A 39 -15.13 2.49 -13.31
CA ASP A 39 -15.50 1.74 -12.11
C ASP A 39 -14.64 0.51 -11.84
N SER A 40 -13.53 0.38 -12.50
CA SER A 40 -12.64 -0.73 -12.16
C SER A 40 -11.90 -0.38 -10.86
N VAL A 41 -11.52 -1.42 -10.15
CA VAL A 41 -10.75 -1.24 -8.91
C VAL A 41 -9.61 -2.24 -8.93
N GLU A 42 -8.42 -1.75 -8.66
CA GLU A 42 -7.26 -2.63 -8.56
C GLU A 42 -6.82 -2.67 -7.11
N PHE A 43 -6.47 -3.84 -6.65
CA PHE A 43 -6.00 -3.99 -5.29
C PHE A 43 -4.53 -4.31 -5.30
N PHE A 44 -3.77 -3.60 -4.47
CA PHE A 44 -2.34 -3.85 -4.34
C PHE A 44 -2.01 -4.26 -2.92
N ASP A 45 -1.36 -5.41 -2.79
CA ASP A 45 -0.87 -5.83 -1.49
C ASP A 45 0.45 -5.12 -1.27
N CYS A 46 0.62 -4.54 -0.12
CA CYS A 46 1.77 -3.71 0.19
C CYS A 46 2.52 -4.21 1.40
N GLU A 47 3.84 -4.11 1.35
CA GLU A 47 4.68 -4.40 2.49
C GLU A 47 5.55 -3.19 2.75
N TRP A 48 5.45 -2.66 3.94
CA TRP A 48 6.22 -1.48 4.33
C TRP A 48 7.16 -1.89 5.45
N TRP A 49 8.43 -2.04 5.10
CA TRP A 49 9.44 -2.47 6.04
C TRP A 49 9.97 -1.28 6.81
N LYS A 50 10.14 -1.46 8.12
CA LYS A 50 10.63 -0.41 9.00
C LYS A 50 9.77 0.83 8.89
N PRO A 51 8.48 0.70 9.13
CA PRO A 51 7.59 1.84 8.97
C PRO A 51 7.94 2.93 9.98
N ASN A 52 7.63 4.16 9.61
CA ASN A 52 7.92 5.28 10.48
C ASN A 52 6.66 5.75 11.19
N GLY A 53 6.70 6.93 11.75
CA GLY A 53 5.56 7.44 12.53
C GLY A 53 4.27 7.59 11.77
N ALA A 54 4.34 7.67 10.44
CA ALA A 54 3.12 7.80 9.67
C ALA A 54 2.24 6.57 9.79
N LEU A 55 2.80 5.42 10.20
CA LEU A 55 2.04 4.22 10.33
C LEU A 55 0.85 4.41 11.27
N GLY A 56 0.99 5.23 12.27
CA GLY A 56 -0.08 5.45 13.23
C GLY A 56 -1.31 6.10 12.60
N TYR A 57 -1.17 6.66 11.43
CA TYR A 57 -2.28 7.30 10.75
C TYR A 57 -2.83 6.47 9.61
N VAL A 58 -2.30 5.28 9.38
CA VAL A 58 -2.75 4.43 8.29
C VAL A 58 -3.75 3.43 8.85
N SER A 59 -4.98 3.54 8.44
CA SER A 59 -6.01 2.64 8.91
C SER A 59 -7.01 2.43 7.79
N LYS A 60 -7.96 1.56 8.02
CA LYS A 60 -8.96 1.27 7.01
C LYS A 60 -9.62 2.54 6.52
N GLY A 61 -9.65 2.73 5.22
CA GLY A 61 -10.28 3.89 4.63
C GLY A 61 -9.37 5.08 4.42
N THR A 62 -8.17 5.04 4.94
CA THR A 62 -7.27 6.18 4.82
C THR A 62 -6.74 6.29 3.40
N PRO A 63 -6.85 7.47 2.77
CA PRO A 63 -6.26 7.63 1.45
C PRO A 63 -4.76 7.85 1.57
N VAL A 64 -4.01 7.12 0.78
CA VAL A 64 -2.56 7.22 0.83
C VAL A 64 -1.98 7.22 -0.56
N LEU A 65 -0.85 7.89 -0.71
CA LEU A 65 -0.07 7.83 -1.93
C LEU A 65 1.17 7.03 -1.59
N ILE A 66 1.38 5.93 -2.28
CA ILE A 66 2.55 5.11 -2.00
C ILE A 66 3.46 5.11 -3.20
N GLU A 67 4.75 4.94 -2.95
CA GLU A 67 5.68 4.72 -4.03
C GLU A 67 6.55 3.56 -3.63
N GLY A 68 6.92 2.78 -4.59
CA GLY A 68 7.73 1.62 -4.32
C GLY A 68 7.97 0.83 -5.59
N GLU A 69 8.16 -0.46 -5.44
CA GLU A 69 8.39 -1.30 -6.58
C GLU A 69 7.65 -2.60 -6.42
N LEU A 70 7.32 -3.21 -7.54
CA LEU A 70 6.62 -4.48 -7.52
C LEU A 70 7.64 -5.58 -7.32
N GLN A 71 7.26 -6.55 -6.51
CA GLN A 71 8.10 -7.69 -6.27
C GLN A 71 7.23 -8.92 -6.31
N THR A 72 7.70 -9.97 -6.98
CA THR A 72 6.97 -11.21 -7.02
C THR A 72 7.46 -12.07 -5.87
N GLN A 73 6.53 -12.53 -5.05
CA GLN A 73 6.85 -13.43 -3.96
C GLN A 73 6.42 -14.83 -4.37
N ARG A 74 7.29 -15.79 -4.22
CA ARG A 74 6.99 -17.16 -4.60
C ARG A 74 7.15 -18.05 -3.40
N TRP A 75 6.27 -19.03 -3.29
CA TRP A 75 6.37 -19.98 -2.21
C TRP A 75 5.71 -21.28 -2.66
N GLU A 76 5.92 -22.33 -1.89
CA GLU A 76 5.36 -23.61 -2.21
C GLU A 76 4.33 -23.97 -1.15
N LYS A 77 3.18 -24.41 -1.56
CA LYS A 77 2.15 -24.81 -0.62
C LYS A 77 1.51 -26.09 -1.15
N ASP A 78 1.49 -27.11 -0.32
CA ASP A 78 0.89 -28.40 -0.70
C ASP A 78 1.46 -28.93 -2.02
N GLY A 79 2.75 -28.76 -2.20
CA GLY A 79 3.40 -29.26 -3.39
C GLY A 79 3.21 -28.41 -4.63
N GLN A 80 2.54 -27.27 -4.49
CA GLN A 80 2.32 -26.40 -5.64
C GLN A 80 3.05 -25.10 -5.49
N GLN A 81 3.61 -24.63 -6.58
CA GLN A 81 4.27 -23.35 -6.59
C GLN A 81 3.21 -22.25 -6.66
N ARG A 82 3.37 -21.27 -5.80
CA ARG A 82 2.45 -20.14 -5.78
C ARG A 82 3.22 -18.85 -5.90
N SER A 83 2.58 -17.82 -6.39
CA SER A 83 3.24 -16.53 -6.47
C SER A 83 2.21 -15.42 -6.36
N LYS A 84 2.67 -14.25 -5.95
CA LYS A 84 1.83 -13.07 -5.97
C LYS A 84 2.72 -11.86 -6.10
N MET A 85 2.14 -10.77 -6.58
CA MET A 85 2.85 -9.52 -6.71
C MET A 85 2.58 -8.70 -5.46
N VAL A 86 3.62 -8.09 -4.93
CA VAL A 86 3.52 -7.27 -3.73
C VAL A 86 4.24 -5.97 -4.01
N VAL A 87 3.73 -4.86 -3.51
CA VAL A 87 4.40 -3.58 -3.64
C VAL A 87 5.30 -3.41 -2.42
N LYS A 88 6.60 -3.27 -2.66
CA LYS A 88 7.53 -3.02 -1.59
C LYS A 88 7.55 -1.52 -1.42
N VAL A 89 6.90 -1.02 -0.37
CA VAL A 89 6.72 0.42 -0.20
C VAL A 89 8.01 1.08 0.22
N ARG A 90 8.41 2.11 -0.52
CA ARG A 90 9.59 2.88 -0.19
C ARG A 90 9.21 4.21 0.42
N GLY A 91 8.05 4.72 0.08
CA GLY A 91 7.58 5.96 0.65
C GLY A 91 6.08 5.98 0.71
N ILE A 92 5.53 6.68 1.69
CA ILE A 92 4.10 6.77 1.82
C ILE A 92 3.76 8.20 2.22
N GLN A 93 2.68 8.71 1.67
CA GLN A 93 2.25 10.03 1.98
C GLN A 93 0.77 10.04 2.26
N LEU A 94 0.38 10.65 3.36
CA LEU A 94 -1.02 10.75 3.70
C LEU A 94 -1.58 11.93 2.94
N VAL A 95 -2.61 11.69 2.17
CA VAL A 95 -3.15 12.75 1.34
C VAL A 95 -4.55 13.19 1.71
N GLY A 96 -5.21 12.51 2.57
CA GLY A 96 -6.56 12.87 2.92
C GLY A 96 -6.71 13.81 4.08
N GLY A 97 -5.66 14.14 4.73
CA GLY A 97 -5.76 14.97 5.87
C GLY A 97 -6.48 14.24 6.99
N LYS A 98 -7.33 14.93 7.72
CA LYS A 98 -7.98 14.34 8.80
C LYS A 98 -9.07 13.45 8.37
N PRO A 99 -9.37 12.46 9.15
CA PRO A 99 -10.40 11.52 8.80
C PRO A 99 -11.71 12.11 8.47
N LYS A 100 -12.12 13.19 9.14
CA LYS A 100 -13.36 13.73 8.83
C LYS A 100 -13.16 14.68 7.74
N ALA A 101 -12.36 14.38 6.89
CA ALA A 101 -12.00 15.25 5.87
C ALA A 101 -13.11 15.91 5.27
N GLU A 102 -12.92 17.08 4.98
CA GLU A 102 -13.86 17.78 4.50
C GLU A 102 -14.02 17.64 3.09
N PRO A 103 -15.16 17.76 2.60
CA PRO A 103 -15.48 17.73 1.23
C PRO A 103 -14.75 18.79 0.48
N ALA A 104 -14.43 19.83 1.15
CA ALA A 104 -13.73 20.89 0.49
C ALA A 104 -12.42 20.42 -0.06
N PHE A 105 -11.83 19.48 0.61
CA PHE A 105 -10.56 18.99 0.17
C PHE A 105 -10.72 18.35 -1.18
N ALA A 106 -11.77 17.62 -1.37
CA ALA A 106 -12.00 16.97 -2.63
C ALA A 106 -12.20 18.02 -3.71
N GLY A 107 -12.82 19.06 -3.37
CA GLY A 107 -13.07 20.10 -4.33
C GLY A 107 -11.81 20.73 -4.84
N ASP A 108 -10.78 20.75 -4.04
CA ASP A 108 -9.54 21.38 -4.43
C ASP A 108 -8.87 20.67 -5.57
N PHE A 109 -9.21 19.45 -5.80
CA PHE A 109 -8.57 18.73 -6.85
C PHE A 109 -9.42 18.65 -8.08
N ALA A 110 -10.53 19.24 -8.04
CA ALA A 110 -11.44 19.16 -9.18
C ALA A 110 -10.97 20.02 -10.32
#